data_86a3ed9fedb18db6a4747352268678c6
#
_entry.id   86a3ed9fedb18db6a4747352268678c6
#
_cell.length_a   1.000
_cell.length_b   1.000
_cell.length_c   1.000
_cell.angle_alpha   90.00
_cell.angle_beta   90.00
_cell.angle_gamma   90.00
#
_symmetry.space_group_name_H-M   'P 1'
#
loop_
_entity.id
_entity.type
_entity.pdbx_description
1 polymer ?
#
loop_
_entity_poly.entity_id
_entity_poly.type
_entity_poly.pdbx_seq_one_letter_code
_entity_poly.pdbx_strand_id
1 'polypeptide(L)'
;MLERLAVAAADAEAIAAHVRGYVPAAASVADRVAGIVESIREGGDAALLAHERRFGGGDASIRVPPGELDAALAALDPAVRAGLELARDNVGRVAASGLGEDRDVELPQGQRIRLRELPVRRAAVYAPGGRQPYPSSVVMGAVTARVAGVEEVVVAAPGHPVILAACALCGADEVYRMGGAQAIAALAFGTETIQPADVIVGPGNLYVQEAKRQVSGRVGIDGFAGPSDLLVLASSGADPRLVALDLLAQAEHGHDSLVAAVSDDSALLDAIGRQLQELFHDRSSVANGPKVLVDAVGLEAALAFSEALAPEHLQLIGDAAEALAPRVHRAGCVFVGAASATAFGDYVAGSNHTLPTDGAARFASGLTVAHFRRRMAEVHVGGAAAALARAGVPIAEAEGFAVHAESMAARIGENQPR
;
A
#
# COMPACT_ATOMS: atom_id res chain seq x y z
N MET A 1 22.43 0.03 -14.97
CA MET A 1 23.02 1.22 -15.65
C MET A 1 22.90 2.38 -14.66
N LEU A 2 23.98 3.18 -14.48
CA LEU A 2 23.94 4.40 -13.68
C LEU A 2 23.84 5.58 -14.65
N GLU A 3 22.78 6.36 -14.55
CA GLU A 3 22.53 7.52 -15.39
C GLU A 3 22.70 8.81 -14.60
N ARG A 4 23.14 9.88 -15.27
CA ARG A 4 23.28 11.21 -14.68
C ARG A 4 22.46 12.22 -15.46
N LEU A 5 21.59 12.92 -14.74
CA LEU A 5 20.68 13.94 -15.28
C LEU A 5 20.90 15.27 -14.56
N ALA A 6 20.43 16.36 -15.13
CA ALA A 6 20.38 17.65 -14.48
C ALA A 6 18.91 18.12 -14.39
N VAL A 7 18.57 18.86 -13.33
CA VAL A 7 17.24 19.40 -13.12
C VAL A 7 17.26 20.84 -12.63
N ALA A 8 16.45 21.67 -13.25
CA ALA A 8 16.04 22.98 -12.72
C ALA A 8 14.57 22.90 -12.27
N ALA A 9 14.12 23.84 -11.45
CA ALA A 9 12.73 23.82 -10.97
C ALA A 9 11.70 23.89 -12.12
N ALA A 10 12.07 24.55 -13.22
CA ALA A 10 11.18 24.74 -14.39
C ALA A 10 10.95 23.45 -15.21
N ASP A 11 11.87 22.47 -15.17
CA ASP A 11 11.82 21.23 -15.93
C ASP A 11 11.61 19.97 -15.06
N ALA A 12 11.40 20.15 -13.76
CA ALA A 12 11.26 19.09 -12.77
C ALA A 12 10.20 18.02 -13.18
N GLU A 13 9.04 18.42 -13.68
CA GLU A 13 7.98 17.53 -14.16
C GLU A 13 8.44 16.67 -15.34
N ALA A 14 9.15 17.26 -16.30
CA ALA A 14 9.64 16.56 -17.50
C ALA A 14 10.72 15.54 -17.13
N ILE A 15 11.66 15.91 -16.25
CA ILE A 15 12.73 15.03 -15.80
C ILE A 15 12.15 13.89 -14.94
N ALA A 16 11.20 14.18 -14.05
CA ALA A 16 10.53 13.15 -13.27
C ALA A 16 9.76 12.15 -14.15
N ALA A 17 9.07 12.61 -15.18
CA ALA A 17 8.39 11.76 -16.14
C ALA A 17 9.38 10.87 -16.91
N HIS A 18 10.54 11.43 -17.33
CA HIS A 18 11.61 10.68 -17.96
C HIS A 18 12.14 9.57 -17.06
N VAL A 19 12.43 9.89 -15.80
CA VAL A 19 12.95 8.93 -14.81
C VAL A 19 11.94 7.81 -14.54
N ARG A 20 10.64 8.11 -14.44
CA ARG A 20 9.61 7.07 -14.34
C ARG A 20 9.54 6.17 -15.57
N GLY A 21 9.85 6.68 -16.75
CA GLY A 21 9.87 5.90 -17.99
C GLY A 21 10.86 4.72 -18.00
N TYR A 22 11.77 4.64 -17.03
CA TYR A 22 12.68 3.48 -16.87
C TYR A 22 11.99 2.24 -16.29
N VAL A 23 10.81 2.40 -15.71
CA VAL A 23 10.08 1.34 -15.03
C VAL A 23 8.92 0.83 -15.90
N PRO A 24 8.74 -0.50 -16.06
CA PRO A 24 7.67 -1.04 -16.89
C PRO A 24 6.29 -0.79 -16.26
N ALA A 25 5.33 -0.35 -17.07
CA ALA A 25 3.95 -0.14 -16.63
C ALA A 25 3.22 -1.47 -16.42
N ALA A 26 2.38 -1.56 -15.37
CA ALA A 26 1.56 -2.74 -15.04
C ALA A 26 0.64 -3.17 -16.21
N ALA A 27 0.15 -2.23 -17.01
CA ALA A 27 -0.70 -2.49 -18.17
C ALA A 27 -0.06 -3.40 -19.23
N SER A 28 1.26 -3.56 -19.23
CA SER A 28 1.98 -4.44 -20.17
C SER A 28 1.60 -5.93 -20.08
N VAL A 29 0.96 -6.37 -19.01
CA VAL A 29 0.53 -7.76 -18.77
C VAL A 29 -1.00 -7.94 -18.75
N ALA A 30 -1.77 -6.91 -19.09
CA ALA A 30 -3.23 -6.85 -18.89
C ALA A 30 -3.99 -8.04 -19.49
N ASP A 31 -3.76 -8.38 -20.76
CA ASP A 31 -4.47 -9.48 -21.43
C ASP A 31 -4.16 -10.85 -20.83
N ARG A 32 -2.91 -11.07 -20.40
CA ARG A 32 -2.52 -12.32 -19.75
C ARG A 32 -3.18 -12.46 -18.38
N VAL A 33 -3.26 -11.38 -17.64
CA VAL A 33 -3.91 -11.34 -16.33
C VAL A 33 -5.42 -11.52 -16.47
N ALA A 34 -6.05 -10.90 -17.48
CA ALA A 34 -7.46 -11.10 -17.78
C ALA A 34 -7.81 -12.57 -18.00
N GLY A 35 -6.98 -13.29 -18.78
CA GLY A 35 -7.15 -14.73 -18.99
C GLY A 35 -7.00 -15.55 -17.70
N ILE A 36 -6.09 -15.17 -16.78
CA ILE A 36 -5.94 -15.84 -15.48
C ILE A 36 -7.15 -15.56 -14.60
N VAL A 37 -7.58 -14.32 -14.49
CA VAL A 37 -8.73 -13.90 -13.68
C VAL A 37 -10.01 -14.63 -14.10
N GLU A 38 -10.27 -14.67 -15.43
CA GLU A 38 -11.45 -15.37 -15.96
C GLU A 38 -11.38 -16.87 -15.73
N SER A 39 -10.20 -17.48 -15.94
CA SER A 39 -9.98 -18.91 -15.66
C SER A 39 -10.34 -19.30 -14.21
N ILE A 40 -9.97 -18.47 -13.24
CA ILE A 40 -10.31 -18.70 -11.82
C ILE A 40 -11.80 -18.52 -11.58
N ARG A 41 -12.40 -17.47 -12.17
CA ARG A 41 -13.82 -17.17 -12.00
C ARG A 41 -14.73 -18.31 -12.50
N GLU A 42 -14.34 -18.98 -13.59
CA GLU A 42 -15.09 -20.07 -14.18
C GLU A 42 -14.73 -21.43 -13.60
N GLY A 43 -13.47 -21.66 -13.29
CA GLY A 43 -12.94 -23.00 -12.94
C GLY A 43 -12.63 -23.24 -11.47
N GLY A 44 -12.84 -22.24 -10.59
CA GLY A 44 -12.71 -22.37 -9.12
C GLY A 44 -11.40 -23.02 -8.66
N ASP A 45 -11.51 -23.91 -7.69
CA ASP A 45 -10.35 -24.63 -7.09
C ASP A 45 -9.54 -25.41 -8.12
N ALA A 46 -10.19 -26.01 -9.11
CA ALA A 46 -9.51 -26.79 -10.14
C ALA A 46 -8.57 -25.93 -10.99
N ALA A 47 -9.02 -24.73 -11.38
CA ALA A 47 -8.22 -23.77 -12.13
C ALA A 47 -7.09 -23.20 -11.25
N LEU A 48 -7.39 -22.89 -9.99
CA LEU A 48 -6.39 -22.40 -9.03
C LEU A 48 -5.25 -23.39 -8.85
N LEU A 49 -5.55 -24.66 -8.60
CA LEU A 49 -4.56 -25.72 -8.48
C LEU A 49 -3.74 -25.91 -9.77
N ALA A 50 -4.37 -25.79 -10.94
CA ALA A 50 -3.67 -25.89 -12.22
C ALA A 50 -2.65 -24.74 -12.39
N HIS A 51 -3.01 -23.51 -12.00
CA HIS A 51 -2.11 -22.37 -12.02
C HIS A 51 -0.96 -22.52 -11.01
N GLU A 52 -1.25 -22.96 -9.77
CA GLU A 52 -0.23 -23.17 -8.74
C GLU A 52 0.80 -24.23 -9.19
N ARG A 53 0.37 -25.36 -9.75
CA ARG A 53 1.28 -26.35 -10.33
C ARG A 53 2.16 -25.78 -11.44
N ARG A 54 1.57 -24.97 -12.31
CA ARG A 54 2.28 -24.34 -13.43
C ARG A 54 3.35 -23.36 -12.97
N PHE A 55 3.09 -22.62 -11.87
CA PHE A 55 3.97 -21.57 -11.37
C PHE A 55 4.83 -21.97 -10.17
N GLY A 56 4.91 -23.28 -9.85
CA GLY A 56 5.83 -23.82 -8.87
C GLY A 56 5.28 -23.98 -7.44
N GLY A 57 3.98 -23.78 -7.23
CA GLY A 57 3.33 -23.99 -5.92
C GLY A 57 3.18 -25.46 -5.51
N GLY A 58 3.43 -26.41 -6.44
CA GLY A 58 3.39 -27.86 -6.18
C GLY A 58 1.98 -28.41 -5.96
N ASP A 59 1.92 -29.62 -5.34
CA ASP A 59 0.67 -30.35 -5.05
C ASP A 59 0.22 -30.22 -3.58
N ALA A 60 0.79 -29.28 -2.82
CA ALA A 60 0.40 -29.05 -1.44
C ALA A 60 -1.05 -28.53 -1.37
N SER A 61 -1.73 -28.83 -0.26
CA SER A 61 -3.05 -28.27 0.02
C SER A 61 -3.00 -26.74 -0.01
N ILE A 62 -3.94 -26.11 -0.72
CA ILE A 62 -4.06 -24.66 -0.77
C ILE A 62 -4.24 -24.10 0.63
N ARG A 63 -5.17 -24.64 1.42
CA ARG A 63 -5.35 -24.20 2.81
C ARG A 63 -4.30 -24.82 3.72
N VAL A 64 -3.60 -23.98 4.46
CA VAL A 64 -2.62 -24.39 5.47
C VAL A 64 -3.37 -24.90 6.70
N PRO A 65 -3.08 -26.11 7.19
CA PRO A 65 -3.63 -26.58 8.46
C PRO A 65 -3.17 -25.71 9.64
N PRO A 66 -4.02 -25.40 10.63
CA PRO A 66 -3.66 -24.59 11.79
C PRO A 66 -2.43 -25.12 12.54
N GLY A 67 -2.32 -26.42 12.74
CA GLY A 67 -1.16 -27.02 13.43
C GLY A 67 0.19 -26.78 12.72
N GLU A 68 0.19 -26.52 11.42
CA GLU A 68 1.42 -26.18 10.69
C GLU A 68 1.86 -24.73 10.97
N LEU A 69 0.91 -23.81 11.18
CA LEU A 69 1.22 -22.44 11.60
C LEU A 69 1.85 -22.43 12.99
N ASP A 70 1.30 -23.19 13.93
CA ASP A 70 1.82 -23.31 15.29
C ASP A 70 3.21 -23.95 15.29
N ALA A 71 3.42 -24.99 14.50
CA ALA A 71 4.72 -25.64 14.34
C ALA A 71 5.76 -24.68 13.74
N ALA A 72 5.39 -23.90 12.73
CA ALA A 72 6.28 -22.91 12.12
C ALA A 72 6.69 -21.81 13.13
N LEU A 73 5.74 -21.33 13.94
CA LEU A 73 6.02 -20.34 14.98
C LEU A 73 6.91 -20.92 16.10
N ALA A 74 6.69 -22.16 16.49
CA ALA A 74 7.50 -22.85 17.51
C ALA A 74 8.94 -23.10 17.05
N ALA A 75 9.13 -23.35 15.75
CA ALA A 75 10.44 -23.62 15.15
C ALA A 75 11.19 -22.35 14.72
N LEU A 76 10.58 -21.16 14.84
CA LEU A 76 11.18 -19.91 14.39
C LEU A 76 12.41 -19.56 15.24
N ASP A 77 13.48 -19.11 14.59
CA ASP A 77 14.66 -18.57 15.28
C ASP A 77 14.25 -17.49 16.29
N PRO A 78 14.74 -17.54 17.55
CA PRO A 78 14.33 -16.61 18.59
C PRO A 78 14.63 -15.14 18.28
N ALA A 79 15.72 -14.84 17.55
CA ALA A 79 16.05 -13.46 17.18
C ALA A 79 15.11 -12.95 16.08
N VAL A 80 14.76 -13.79 15.11
CA VAL A 80 13.78 -13.47 14.07
C VAL A 80 12.40 -13.27 14.71
N ARG A 81 12.02 -14.14 15.65
CA ARG A 81 10.77 -14.00 16.40
C ARG A 81 10.69 -12.67 17.14
N ALA A 82 11.73 -12.33 17.90
CA ALA A 82 11.78 -11.06 18.64
C ALA A 82 11.68 -9.83 17.69
N GLY A 83 12.32 -9.89 16.51
CA GLY A 83 12.22 -8.85 15.50
C GLY A 83 10.79 -8.71 14.93
N LEU A 84 10.11 -9.82 14.64
CA LEU A 84 8.73 -9.80 14.17
C LEU A 84 7.74 -9.33 15.26
N GLU A 85 7.97 -9.69 16.52
CA GLU A 85 7.18 -9.20 17.66
C GLU A 85 7.33 -7.69 17.82
N LEU A 86 8.56 -7.15 17.72
CA LEU A 86 8.81 -5.71 17.74
C LEU A 86 8.11 -5.01 16.57
N ALA A 87 8.23 -5.55 15.36
CA ALA A 87 7.56 -5.01 14.17
C ALA A 87 6.05 -4.98 14.35
N ARG A 88 5.44 -6.09 14.80
CA ARG A 88 4.00 -6.20 15.11
C ARG A 88 3.55 -5.12 16.08
N ASP A 89 4.28 -4.95 17.19
CA ASP A 89 3.91 -4.03 18.24
C ASP A 89 4.03 -2.56 17.78
N ASN A 90 5.08 -2.23 17.03
CA ASN A 90 5.29 -0.88 16.50
C ASN A 90 4.26 -0.53 15.42
N VAL A 91 4.03 -1.42 14.44
CA VAL A 91 2.99 -1.24 13.41
C VAL A 91 1.61 -1.12 14.04
N GLY A 92 1.31 -1.96 15.04
CA GLY A 92 0.04 -1.92 15.77
C GLY A 92 -0.20 -0.59 16.47
N ARG A 93 0.82 -0.01 17.12
CA ARG A 93 0.74 1.30 17.77
C ARG A 93 0.49 2.43 16.78
N VAL A 94 1.23 2.45 15.67
CA VAL A 94 1.05 3.46 14.62
C VAL A 94 -0.34 3.31 13.98
N ALA A 95 -0.75 2.10 13.63
CA ALA A 95 -2.07 1.83 13.07
C ALA A 95 -3.21 2.29 14.01
N ALA A 96 -3.09 2.04 15.31
CA ALA A 96 -4.09 2.42 16.31
C ALA A 96 -4.28 3.95 16.40
N SER A 97 -3.23 4.73 16.15
CA SER A 97 -3.33 6.20 16.14
C SER A 97 -4.19 6.75 15.01
N GLY A 98 -4.41 5.95 13.96
CA GLY A 98 -5.24 6.29 12.81
C GLY A 98 -6.72 5.88 12.93
N LEU A 99 -7.14 5.27 14.05
CA LEU A 99 -8.53 4.87 14.23
C LEU A 99 -9.43 6.10 14.38
N GLY A 100 -10.43 6.18 13.50
CA GLY A 100 -11.50 7.16 13.60
C GLY A 100 -12.58 6.71 14.57
N GLU A 101 -13.24 7.70 15.21
CA GLU A 101 -14.39 7.49 16.08
C GLU A 101 -15.69 7.81 15.36
N ASP A 102 -16.80 7.24 15.83
CA ASP A 102 -18.14 7.63 15.42
C ASP A 102 -18.36 9.11 15.80
N ARG A 103 -19.02 9.86 14.93
CA ARG A 103 -19.30 11.29 15.12
C ARG A 103 -20.76 11.60 14.90
N ASP A 104 -21.36 12.34 15.79
CA ASP A 104 -22.68 12.93 15.63
C ASP A 104 -22.55 14.39 15.19
N VAL A 105 -23.27 14.76 14.13
CA VAL A 105 -23.36 16.12 13.61
C VAL A 105 -24.81 16.56 13.70
N GLU A 106 -25.09 17.53 14.55
CA GLU A 106 -26.39 18.19 14.63
C GLU A 106 -26.41 19.38 13.67
N LEU A 107 -27.45 19.47 12.87
CA LEU A 107 -27.60 20.53 11.87
C LEU A 107 -28.64 21.56 12.35
N PRO A 108 -28.56 22.82 11.85
CA PRO A 108 -29.40 23.93 12.36
C PRO A 108 -30.90 23.69 12.27
N GLN A 109 -31.37 22.82 11.36
CA GLN A 109 -32.79 22.50 11.21
C GLN A 109 -33.26 21.43 12.21
N GLY A 110 -32.36 20.85 13.00
CA GLY A 110 -32.64 19.87 14.04
C GLY A 110 -32.44 18.40 13.65
N GLN A 111 -32.02 18.10 12.43
CA GLN A 111 -31.64 16.73 12.05
C GLN A 111 -30.25 16.39 12.57
N ARG A 112 -30.04 15.10 12.85
CA ARG A 112 -28.77 14.53 13.27
C ARG A 112 -28.25 13.55 12.24
N ILE A 113 -26.98 13.69 11.88
CA ILE A 113 -26.25 12.74 11.05
C ILE A 113 -25.19 12.07 11.91
N ARG A 114 -25.32 10.77 12.11
CA ARG A 114 -24.28 9.96 12.77
C ARG A 114 -23.38 9.34 11.70
N LEU A 115 -22.10 9.68 11.75
CA LEU A 115 -21.06 9.10 10.89
C LEU A 115 -20.42 7.93 11.66
N ARG A 116 -20.66 6.73 11.19
CA ARG A 116 -20.14 5.50 11.80
C ARG A 116 -18.93 4.98 11.05
N GLU A 117 -17.87 4.67 11.78
CA GLU A 117 -16.67 4.04 11.24
C GLU A 117 -16.76 2.53 11.44
N LEU A 118 -16.98 1.79 10.37
CA LEU A 118 -17.25 0.35 10.41
C LEU A 118 -16.14 -0.43 9.71
N PRO A 119 -15.55 -1.46 10.34
CA PRO A 119 -14.62 -2.35 9.64
C PRO A 119 -15.35 -3.14 8.53
N VAL A 120 -14.59 -3.59 7.56
CA VAL A 120 -15.03 -4.67 6.67
C VAL A 120 -15.04 -5.98 7.45
N ARG A 121 -15.83 -6.97 7.01
CA ARG A 121 -15.91 -8.25 7.73
C ARG A 121 -14.69 -9.12 7.48
N ARG A 122 -14.26 -9.25 6.22
CA ARG A 122 -13.16 -10.15 5.80
C ARG A 122 -12.15 -9.42 4.95
N ALA A 123 -10.90 -9.44 5.38
CA ALA A 123 -9.77 -8.85 4.66
C ALA A 123 -8.76 -9.92 4.26
N ALA A 124 -8.23 -9.82 3.06
CA ALA A 124 -7.17 -10.66 2.57
C ALA A 124 -5.85 -9.87 2.46
N VAL A 125 -4.79 -10.45 2.99
CA VAL A 125 -3.42 -9.94 2.88
C VAL A 125 -2.66 -10.81 1.89
N TYR A 126 -2.18 -10.22 0.82
CA TYR A 126 -1.27 -10.87 -0.11
C TYR A 126 0.17 -10.62 0.33
N ALA A 127 0.90 -11.67 0.69
CA ALA A 127 2.30 -11.61 1.04
C ALA A 127 3.14 -12.29 -0.06
N PRO A 128 4.02 -11.56 -0.77
CA PRO A 128 4.86 -12.14 -1.80
C PRO A 128 5.89 -13.11 -1.21
N GLY A 129 6.45 -14.00 -2.03
CA GLY A 129 7.45 -14.94 -1.58
C GLY A 129 8.10 -15.75 -2.71
N GLY A 130 8.05 -15.23 -3.94
CA GLY A 130 8.58 -15.94 -5.10
C GLY A 130 10.11 -15.98 -5.15
N ARG A 131 10.79 -14.89 -4.81
CA ARG A 131 12.28 -14.82 -4.76
C ARG A 131 12.77 -14.94 -3.33
N GLN A 132 12.19 -14.17 -2.43
CA GLN A 132 12.49 -14.13 -1.01
C GLN A 132 11.18 -14.16 -0.23
N PRO A 133 11.14 -14.74 0.97
CA PRO A 133 9.97 -14.67 1.84
C PRO A 133 9.84 -13.27 2.45
N TYR A 134 8.61 -12.73 2.48
CA TYR A 134 8.31 -11.43 3.06
C TYR A 134 7.39 -11.55 4.30
N PRO A 135 7.89 -12.03 5.45
CA PRO A 135 7.10 -12.08 6.68
C PRO A 135 6.67 -10.68 7.14
N SER A 136 7.45 -9.64 6.83
CA SER A 136 7.12 -8.24 7.10
C SER A 136 5.80 -7.81 6.44
N SER A 137 5.53 -8.22 5.20
CA SER A 137 4.27 -7.91 4.53
C SER A 137 3.05 -8.52 5.23
N VAL A 138 3.22 -9.70 5.86
CA VAL A 138 2.17 -10.27 6.73
C VAL A 138 1.93 -9.35 7.93
N VAL A 139 2.99 -8.90 8.60
CA VAL A 139 2.88 -7.98 9.74
C VAL A 139 2.15 -6.71 9.33
N MET A 140 2.60 -6.04 8.25
CA MET A 140 2.03 -4.78 7.78
C MET A 140 0.53 -4.89 7.46
N GLY A 141 0.13 -5.96 6.77
CA GLY A 141 -1.27 -6.16 6.39
C GLY A 141 -2.14 -6.66 7.53
N ALA A 142 -1.75 -7.79 8.15
CA ALA A 142 -2.59 -8.47 9.14
C ALA A 142 -2.74 -7.66 10.44
N VAL A 143 -1.66 -7.05 10.94
CA VAL A 143 -1.74 -6.22 12.16
C VAL A 143 -2.62 -5.00 11.92
N THR A 144 -2.46 -4.32 10.78
CA THR A 144 -3.28 -3.14 10.45
C THR A 144 -4.76 -3.52 10.31
N ALA A 145 -5.07 -4.68 9.67
CA ALA A 145 -6.44 -5.18 9.57
C ALA A 145 -7.05 -5.51 10.94
N ARG A 146 -6.29 -6.17 11.82
CA ARG A 146 -6.74 -6.48 13.19
C ARG A 146 -7.00 -5.22 14.01
N VAL A 147 -6.10 -4.25 13.96
CA VAL A 147 -6.28 -2.95 14.63
C VAL A 147 -7.51 -2.22 14.08
N ALA A 148 -7.78 -2.31 12.79
CA ALA A 148 -8.98 -1.74 12.18
C ALA A 148 -10.28 -2.40 12.65
N GLY A 149 -10.22 -3.56 13.32
CA GLY A 149 -11.36 -4.31 13.83
C GLY A 149 -11.93 -5.32 12.82
N VAL A 150 -11.17 -5.73 11.82
CA VAL A 150 -11.58 -6.78 10.87
C VAL A 150 -11.77 -8.11 11.61
N GLU A 151 -12.93 -8.73 11.39
CA GLU A 151 -13.30 -9.98 12.05
C GLU A 151 -12.50 -11.17 11.51
N GLU A 152 -12.38 -11.29 10.18
CA GLU A 152 -11.68 -12.37 9.51
C GLU A 152 -10.50 -11.82 8.69
N VAL A 153 -9.27 -12.13 9.11
CA VAL A 153 -8.05 -11.77 8.40
C VAL A 153 -7.43 -13.02 7.79
N VAL A 154 -7.38 -13.08 6.48
CA VAL A 154 -6.81 -14.21 5.76
C VAL A 154 -5.54 -13.82 5.02
N VAL A 155 -4.62 -14.74 4.83
CA VAL A 155 -3.34 -14.48 4.17
C VAL A 155 -3.16 -15.41 2.98
N ALA A 156 -2.85 -14.85 1.82
CA ALA A 156 -2.37 -15.60 0.67
C ALA A 156 -0.87 -15.40 0.52
N ALA A 157 -0.11 -16.48 0.63
CA ALA A 157 1.35 -16.45 0.56
C ALA A 157 1.91 -17.82 0.18
N PRO A 158 3.13 -17.89 -0.38
CA PRO A 158 3.87 -19.15 -0.46
C PRO A 158 4.09 -19.76 0.93
N GLY A 159 4.11 -21.09 1.00
CA GLY A 159 4.21 -21.83 2.26
C GLY A 159 5.60 -21.82 2.91
N HIS A 160 6.36 -20.73 2.83
CA HIS A 160 7.67 -20.61 3.46
C HIS A 160 7.52 -20.55 5.00
N PRO A 161 8.30 -21.35 5.80
CA PRO A 161 8.12 -21.43 7.25
C PRO A 161 8.12 -20.09 7.98
N VAL A 162 8.98 -19.13 7.61
CA VAL A 162 9.02 -17.82 8.25
C VAL A 162 7.74 -16.99 7.98
N ILE A 163 7.12 -17.14 6.82
CA ILE A 163 5.83 -16.49 6.51
C ILE A 163 4.72 -17.13 7.32
N LEU A 164 4.68 -18.46 7.41
CA LEU A 164 3.68 -19.18 8.21
C LEU A 164 3.78 -18.80 9.70
N ALA A 165 5.01 -18.70 10.21
CA ALA A 165 5.25 -18.21 11.57
C ALA A 165 4.74 -16.77 11.78
N ALA A 166 4.97 -15.87 10.82
CA ALA A 166 4.44 -14.50 10.88
C ALA A 166 2.90 -14.49 10.82
N CYS A 167 2.26 -15.37 10.03
CA CYS A 167 0.80 -15.52 10.01
C CYS A 167 0.26 -15.94 11.38
N ALA A 168 0.88 -16.93 12.04
CA ALA A 168 0.51 -17.34 13.39
C ALA A 168 0.70 -16.19 14.40
N LEU A 169 1.86 -15.52 14.34
CA LEU A 169 2.19 -14.41 15.24
C LEU A 169 1.22 -13.22 15.12
N CYS A 170 0.74 -12.93 13.91
CA CYS A 170 -0.19 -11.84 13.62
C CYS A 170 -1.67 -12.26 13.73
N GLY A 171 -1.96 -13.52 14.07
CA GLY A 171 -3.31 -14.02 14.29
C GLY A 171 -4.13 -14.11 13.00
N ALA A 172 -3.55 -14.58 11.90
CA ALA A 172 -4.31 -14.89 10.69
C ALA A 172 -5.29 -16.05 10.94
N ASP A 173 -6.56 -15.88 10.53
CA ASP A 173 -7.59 -16.92 10.72
C ASP A 173 -7.43 -18.06 9.72
N GLU A 174 -7.05 -17.74 8.49
CA GLU A 174 -6.80 -18.69 7.42
C GLU A 174 -5.59 -18.27 6.61
N VAL A 175 -4.80 -19.26 6.20
CA VAL A 175 -3.64 -19.05 5.33
C VAL A 175 -3.76 -19.96 4.13
N TYR A 176 -3.54 -19.39 2.94
CA TYR A 176 -3.63 -20.08 1.67
C TYR A 176 -2.28 -20.09 0.95
N ARG A 177 -1.79 -21.28 0.59
CA ARG A 177 -0.58 -21.45 -0.23
C ARG A 177 -0.90 -21.15 -1.69
N MET A 178 -0.90 -19.89 -2.02
CA MET A 178 -1.15 -19.45 -3.39
C MET A 178 -0.47 -18.09 -3.63
N GLY A 179 -0.15 -17.82 -4.89
CA GLY A 179 0.52 -16.59 -5.29
C GLY A 179 0.02 -16.05 -6.62
N GLY A 180 0.60 -14.93 -7.09
CA GLY A 180 0.32 -14.37 -8.40
C GLY A 180 -1.11 -13.85 -8.61
N ALA A 181 -1.46 -13.62 -9.88
CA ALA A 181 -2.76 -13.11 -10.29
C ALA A 181 -3.92 -14.06 -9.93
N GLN A 182 -3.68 -15.39 -9.96
CA GLN A 182 -4.68 -16.38 -9.61
C GLN A 182 -5.09 -16.31 -8.13
N ALA A 183 -4.15 -15.99 -7.23
CA ALA A 183 -4.46 -15.79 -5.82
C ALA A 183 -5.37 -14.56 -5.61
N ILE A 184 -5.08 -13.44 -6.30
CA ILE A 184 -5.91 -12.24 -6.25
C ILE A 184 -7.33 -12.54 -6.79
N ALA A 185 -7.44 -13.27 -7.90
CA ALA A 185 -8.74 -13.66 -8.46
C ALA A 185 -9.52 -14.57 -7.50
N ALA A 186 -8.88 -15.58 -6.90
CA ALA A 186 -9.51 -16.49 -5.94
C ALA A 186 -10.01 -15.74 -4.70
N LEU A 187 -9.25 -14.78 -4.17
CA LEU A 187 -9.66 -13.94 -3.04
C LEU A 187 -10.79 -12.97 -3.39
N ALA A 188 -10.88 -12.52 -4.65
CA ALA A 188 -11.90 -11.57 -5.08
C ALA A 188 -13.25 -12.22 -5.41
N PHE A 189 -13.24 -13.39 -6.07
CA PHE A 189 -14.43 -14.07 -6.54
C PHE A 189 -14.88 -15.21 -5.61
N GLY A 190 -13.95 -15.74 -4.82
CA GLY A 190 -14.12 -16.99 -4.10
C GLY A 190 -13.91 -18.20 -5.02
N THR A 191 -13.80 -19.37 -4.40
CA THR A 191 -13.79 -20.68 -5.03
C THR A 191 -14.64 -21.63 -4.16
N GLU A 192 -14.65 -22.93 -4.43
CA GLU A 192 -15.38 -23.90 -3.62
C GLU A 192 -14.85 -23.95 -2.16
N THR A 193 -13.54 -23.68 -1.96
CA THR A 193 -12.91 -23.75 -0.64
C THR A 193 -12.45 -22.39 -0.09
N ILE A 194 -12.45 -21.32 -0.90
CA ILE A 194 -12.01 -19.98 -0.51
C ILE A 194 -13.21 -19.03 -0.54
N GLN A 195 -13.55 -18.44 0.60
CA GLN A 195 -14.56 -17.38 0.64
C GLN A 195 -13.97 -16.06 0.13
N PRO A 196 -14.75 -15.25 -0.64
CA PRO A 196 -14.29 -13.96 -1.13
C PRO A 196 -14.05 -12.99 0.02
N ALA A 197 -13.07 -12.11 -0.18
CA ALA A 197 -12.75 -11.01 0.74
C ALA A 197 -13.51 -9.73 0.36
N ASP A 198 -13.71 -8.85 1.34
CA ASP A 198 -14.23 -7.50 1.10
C ASP A 198 -13.13 -6.54 0.61
N VAL A 199 -11.88 -6.76 1.06
CA VAL A 199 -10.71 -6.00 0.67
C VAL A 199 -9.49 -6.91 0.54
N ILE A 200 -8.64 -6.64 -0.48
CA ILE A 200 -7.36 -7.32 -0.70
C ILE A 200 -6.24 -6.27 -0.63
N VAL A 201 -5.28 -6.48 0.25
CA VAL A 201 -4.13 -5.58 0.43
C VAL A 201 -2.81 -6.34 0.28
N GLY A 202 -1.74 -5.62 0.07
CA GLY A 202 -0.37 -6.14 0.04
C GLY A 202 0.35 -5.91 -1.29
N PRO A 203 1.70 -5.85 -1.24
CA PRO A 203 2.54 -5.61 -2.41
C PRO A 203 2.59 -6.84 -3.33
N GLY A 204 3.01 -6.65 -4.56
CA GLY A 204 3.19 -7.77 -5.50
C GLY A 204 3.82 -7.31 -6.81
N ASN A 205 4.16 -8.28 -7.65
CA ASN A 205 4.70 -8.01 -8.98
C ASN A 205 3.62 -7.47 -9.94
N LEU A 206 4.03 -7.12 -11.17
CA LEU A 206 3.14 -6.57 -12.21
C LEU A 206 1.85 -7.39 -12.41
N TYR A 207 1.92 -8.72 -12.34
CA TYR A 207 0.74 -9.59 -12.50
C TYR A 207 -0.24 -9.46 -11.33
N VAL A 208 0.28 -9.36 -10.12
CA VAL A 208 -0.53 -9.16 -8.90
C VAL A 208 -1.19 -7.78 -8.93
N GLN A 209 -0.44 -6.75 -9.28
CA GLN A 209 -0.94 -5.39 -9.37
C GLN A 209 -2.01 -5.24 -10.44
N GLU A 210 -1.76 -5.80 -11.62
CA GLU A 210 -2.75 -5.82 -12.69
C GLU A 210 -4.00 -6.62 -12.33
N ALA A 211 -3.85 -7.75 -11.62
CA ALA A 211 -5.00 -8.51 -11.13
C ALA A 211 -5.82 -7.70 -10.12
N LYS A 212 -5.19 -7.01 -9.17
CA LYS A 212 -5.87 -6.08 -8.24
C LYS A 212 -6.64 -5.01 -9.00
N ARG A 213 -6.03 -4.43 -10.04
CA ARG A 213 -6.68 -3.44 -10.90
C ARG A 213 -7.95 -4.00 -11.57
N GLN A 214 -7.88 -5.23 -12.11
CA GLN A 214 -9.00 -5.85 -12.81
C GLN A 214 -10.14 -6.29 -11.89
N VAL A 215 -9.85 -6.68 -10.64
CA VAL A 215 -10.88 -7.05 -9.67
C VAL A 215 -11.40 -5.86 -8.85
N SER A 216 -10.78 -4.69 -8.98
CA SER A 216 -11.18 -3.46 -8.32
C SER A 216 -12.63 -3.11 -8.68
N GLY A 217 -13.44 -2.76 -7.68
CA GLY A 217 -14.87 -2.58 -7.83
C GLY A 217 -15.72 -3.83 -7.53
N ARG A 218 -15.14 -5.03 -7.64
CA ARG A 218 -15.70 -6.26 -7.07
C ARG A 218 -15.27 -6.43 -5.61
N VAL A 219 -14.02 -6.05 -5.32
CA VAL A 219 -13.39 -6.10 -4.01
C VAL A 219 -12.64 -4.78 -3.80
N GLY A 220 -12.52 -4.30 -2.56
CA GLY A 220 -11.66 -3.18 -2.22
C GLY A 220 -10.19 -3.56 -2.37
N ILE A 221 -9.34 -2.59 -2.69
CA ILE A 221 -7.88 -2.76 -2.77
C ILE A 221 -7.17 -1.62 -2.06
N ASP A 222 -5.93 -1.84 -1.64
CA ASP A 222 -5.07 -0.82 -1.00
C ASP A 222 -4.54 0.24 -1.99
N GLY A 223 -4.63 -0.01 -3.29
CA GLY A 223 -4.20 0.92 -4.33
C GLY A 223 -3.63 0.21 -5.55
N PHE A 224 -3.24 1.01 -6.52
CA PHE A 224 -2.53 0.55 -7.71
C PHE A 224 -1.05 0.82 -7.47
N ALA A 225 -0.26 -0.24 -7.28
CA ALA A 225 1.16 -0.14 -7.08
C ALA A 225 1.92 -0.53 -8.36
N GLY A 226 3.02 0.15 -8.61
CA GLY A 226 4.04 -0.22 -9.58
C GLY A 226 5.23 -0.87 -8.88
N PRO A 227 6.37 -0.98 -9.56
CA PRO A 227 7.63 -1.34 -8.92
C PRO A 227 8.02 -0.33 -7.85
N SER A 228 8.70 -0.82 -6.82
CA SER A 228 9.14 -0.02 -5.69
C SER A 228 10.20 1.01 -6.09
N ASP A 229 10.16 2.18 -5.48
CA ASP A 229 11.12 3.25 -5.74
C ASP A 229 11.62 3.96 -4.49
N LEU A 230 12.85 4.47 -4.56
CA LEU A 230 13.47 5.30 -3.55
C LEU A 230 14.11 6.53 -4.20
N LEU A 231 13.78 7.70 -3.69
CA LEU A 231 14.53 8.93 -3.93
C LEU A 231 15.26 9.35 -2.66
N VAL A 232 16.59 9.53 -2.74
CA VAL A 232 17.36 10.21 -1.69
C VAL A 232 17.61 11.63 -2.14
N LEU A 233 17.10 12.62 -1.40
CA LEU A 233 17.45 14.03 -1.51
C LEU A 233 18.56 14.31 -0.50
N ALA A 234 19.77 14.48 -0.99
CA ALA A 234 20.96 14.68 -0.17
C ALA A 234 21.50 16.09 -0.31
N SER A 235 21.92 16.70 0.80
CA SER A 235 22.65 17.96 0.79
C SER A 235 24.08 17.79 1.30
N SER A 236 24.90 18.83 1.16
CA SER A 236 26.28 18.83 1.65
C SER A 236 26.38 18.36 3.11
N GLY A 237 27.36 17.53 3.41
CA GLY A 237 27.53 16.87 4.72
C GLY A 237 26.92 15.48 4.84
N ALA A 238 26.09 15.04 3.87
CA ALA A 238 25.62 13.68 3.83
C ALA A 238 26.77 12.68 3.59
N ASP A 239 26.74 11.53 4.26
CA ASP A 239 27.70 10.45 4.02
C ASP A 239 27.32 9.70 2.72
N PRO A 240 28.15 9.77 1.66
CA PRO A 240 27.86 9.13 0.38
C PRO A 240 27.76 7.60 0.48
N ARG A 241 28.43 6.99 1.47
CA ARG A 241 28.35 5.54 1.71
C ARG A 241 26.99 5.12 2.27
N LEU A 242 26.43 5.88 3.22
CA LEU A 242 25.07 5.60 3.75
C LEU A 242 24.02 5.74 2.66
N VAL A 243 24.09 6.84 1.88
CA VAL A 243 23.19 7.02 0.72
C VAL A 243 23.28 5.86 -0.26
N ALA A 244 24.50 5.43 -0.61
CA ALA A 244 24.69 4.31 -1.52
C ALA A 244 24.16 2.99 -0.96
N LEU A 245 24.28 2.74 0.34
CA LEU A 245 23.74 1.55 1.00
C LEU A 245 22.22 1.54 0.96
N ASP A 246 21.56 2.66 1.21
CA ASP A 246 20.09 2.76 1.19
C ASP A 246 19.55 2.56 -0.24
N LEU A 247 20.21 3.16 -1.26
CA LEU A 247 19.88 2.93 -2.67
C LEU A 247 20.06 1.46 -3.09
N LEU A 248 21.11 0.78 -2.59
CA LEU A 248 21.34 -0.62 -2.88
C LEU A 248 20.36 -1.53 -2.15
N ALA A 249 19.99 -1.21 -0.91
CA ALA A 249 18.96 -1.94 -0.16
C ALA A 249 17.61 -1.90 -0.91
N GLN A 250 17.23 -0.75 -1.43
CA GLN A 250 16.03 -0.63 -2.27
C GLN A 250 16.13 -1.43 -3.56
N ALA A 251 17.32 -1.51 -4.18
CA ALA A 251 17.54 -2.30 -5.39
C ALA A 251 17.46 -3.83 -5.17
N GLU A 252 17.44 -4.32 -3.93
CA GLU A 252 17.19 -5.75 -3.63
C GLU A 252 15.75 -6.17 -3.92
N HIS A 253 14.79 -5.24 -3.98
CA HIS A 253 13.39 -5.54 -4.28
C HIS A 253 13.19 -6.09 -5.71
N GLY A 254 14.06 -5.75 -6.65
CA GLY A 254 14.00 -6.37 -7.99
C GLY A 254 14.60 -5.52 -9.10
N HIS A 255 14.60 -6.10 -10.32
CA HIS A 255 15.14 -5.44 -11.52
C HIS A 255 14.32 -4.22 -11.96
N ASP A 256 13.08 -4.17 -11.53
CA ASP A 256 12.15 -3.09 -11.86
C ASP A 256 12.16 -1.96 -10.81
N SER A 257 12.93 -2.11 -9.72
CA SER A 257 13.05 -1.09 -8.68
C SER A 257 13.84 0.11 -9.20
N LEU A 258 13.27 1.31 -9.03
CA LEU A 258 13.90 2.57 -9.37
C LEU A 258 14.60 3.14 -8.13
N VAL A 259 15.90 3.45 -8.25
CA VAL A 259 16.63 4.13 -7.19
C VAL A 259 17.27 5.40 -7.73
N ALA A 260 17.06 6.52 -7.04
CA ALA A 260 17.56 7.81 -7.46
C ALA A 260 18.15 8.60 -6.28
N ALA A 261 19.20 9.39 -6.55
CA ALA A 261 19.66 10.41 -5.64
C ALA A 261 19.64 11.77 -6.33
N VAL A 262 19.15 12.80 -5.65
CA VAL A 262 19.18 14.19 -6.11
C VAL A 262 19.93 15.05 -5.11
N SER A 263 20.78 15.93 -5.60
CA SER A 263 21.55 16.89 -4.78
C SER A 263 21.90 18.14 -5.56
N ASP A 264 22.07 19.24 -4.87
CA ASP A 264 22.68 20.47 -5.39
C ASP A 264 24.22 20.50 -5.21
N ASP A 265 24.78 19.43 -4.61
CA ASP A 265 26.22 19.21 -4.48
C ASP A 265 26.68 18.11 -5.48
N SER A 266 27.20 18.53 -6.62
CA SER A 266 27.67 17.62 -7.68
C SER A 266 28.82 16.73 -7.21
N ALA A 267 29.69 17.22 -6.31
CA ALA A 267 30.79 16.43 -5.75
C ALA A 267 30.29 15.32 -4.83
N LEU A 268 29.22 15.57 -4.07
CA LEU A 268 28.54 14.55 -3.28
C LEU A 268 27.92 13.47 -4.19
N LEU A 269 27.25 13.86 -5.28
CA LEU A 269 26.70 12.89 -6.24
C LEU A 269 27.80 12.04 -6.88
N ASP A 270 28.96 12.62 -7.21
CA ASP A 270 30.11 11.86 -7.71
C ASP A 270 30.62 10.85 -6.67
N ALA A 271 30.65 11.22 -5.40
CA ALA A 271 31.04 10.33 -4.32
C ALA A 271 30.02 9.20 -4.12
N ILE A 272 28.72 9.49 -4.18
CA ILE A 272 27.65 8.49 -4.15
C ILE A 272 27.79 7.53 -5.32
N GLY A 273 28.02 8.03 -6.53
CA GLY A 273 28.21 7.19 -7.73
C GLY A 273 29.39 6.22 -7.60
N ARG A 274 30.53 6.68 -7.04
CA ARG A 274 31.67 5.81 -6.75
C ARG A 274 31.32 4.74 -5.72
N GLN A 275 30.68 5.12 -4.61
CA GLN A 275 30.25 4.16 -3.58
C GLN A 275 29.25 3.13 -4.12
N LEU A 276 28.30 3.54 -4.96
CA LEU A 276 27.39 2.61 -5.62
C LEU A 276 28.12 1.57 -6.46
N GLN A 277 29.14 1.97 -7.24
CA GLN A 277 29.93 1.06 -8.07
C GLN A 277 30.76 0.10 -7.21
N GLU A 278 31.46 0.60 -6.20
CA GLU A 278 32.27 -0.20 -5.29
C GLU A 278 31.43 -1.24 -4.53
N LEU A 279 30.31 -0.80 -3.97
CA LEU A 279 29.46 -1.66 -3.13
C LEU A 279 28.62 -2.66 -3.94
N PHE A 280 28.30 -2.38 -5.20
CA PHE A 280 27.48 -3.25 -6.05
C PHE A 280 28.17 -4.58 -6.38
N HIS A 281 29.49 -4.56 -6.63
CA HIS A 281 30.24 -5.74 -7.11
C HIS A 281 30.16 -6.95 -6.18
N ASP A 282 30.07 -6.75 -4.87
CA ASP A 282 30.14 -7.81 -3.87
C ASP A 282 28.75 -8.27 -3.36
N ARG A 283 27.65 -7.81 -3.99
CA ARG A 283 26.28 -8.04 -3.50
C ARG A 283 25.39 -8.73 -4.53
N SER A 284 25.34 -10.05 -4.46
CA SER A 284 24.51 -10.88 -5.35
C SER A 284 22.99 -10.71 -5.14
N SER A 285 22.55 -10.18 -3.99
CA SER A 285 21.14 -9.89 -3.70
C SER A 285 20.62 -8.67 -4.45
N VAL A 286 21.52 -7.72 -4.81
CA VAL A 286 21.16 -6.46 -5.45
C VAL A 286 20.86 -6.67 -6.93
N ALA A 287 19.66 -6.31 -7.33
CA ALA A 287 19.24 -6.39 -8.74
C ALA A 287 19.86 -5.26 -9.60
N ASN A 288 20.05 -5.55 -10.88
CA ASN A 288 20.58 -4.57 -11.83
C ASN A 288 19.44 -3.72 -12.43
N GLY A 289 18.70 -3.01 -11.56
CA GLY A 289 17.65 -2.06 -11.92
C GLY A 289 18.17 -0.66 -12.27
N PRO A 290 17.27 0.26 -12.67
CA PRO A 290 17.59 1.67 -12.96
C PRO A 290 18.19 2.37 -11.74
N LYS A 291 19.32 3.09 -11.96
CA LYS A 291 19.97 3.91 -10.94
C LYS A 291 20.24 5.29 -11.54
N VAL A 292 19.74 6.34 -10.89
CA VAL A 292 19.77 7.70 -11.44
C VAL A 292 20.40 8.66 -10.42
N LEU A 293 21.34 9.47 -10.88
CA LEU A 293 21.87 10.61 -10.12
C LEU A 293 21.39 11.90 -10.78
N VAL A 294 20.87 12.84 -10.01
CA VAL A 294 20.26 14.06 -10.52
C VAL A 294 20.95 15.28 -9.92
N ASP A 295 21.65 16.05 -10.76
CA ASP A 295 22.22 17.34 -10.37
C ASP A 295 21.14 18.41 -10.36
N ALA A 296 20.82 18.96 -9.21
CA ALA A 296 19.83 20.00 -9.08
C ALA A 296 20.46 21.40 -9.05
N VAL A 297 19.82 22.36 -9.71
CA VAL A 297 20.19 23.78 -9.60
C VAL A 297 19.68 24.33 -8.27
N GLY A 298 20.29 23.93 -7.15
CA GLY A 298 19.90 24.29 -5.80
C GLY A 298 18.80 23.38 -5.20
N LEU A 299 18.62 23.49 -3.88
CA LEU A 299 17.68 22.66 -3.12
C LEU A 299 16.21 22.82 -3.53
N GLU A 300 15.84 24.00 -4.03
CA GLU A 300 14.48 24.25 -4.53
C GLU A 300 14.18 23.41 -5.77
N ALA A 301 15.16 23.22 -6.66
CA ALA A 301 15.00 22.34 -7.82
C ALA A 301 14.99 20.86 -7.39
N ALA A 302 15.80 20.49 -6.40
CA ALA A 302 15.78 19.13 -5.83
C ALA A 302 14.42 18.80 -5.19
N LEU A 303 13.83 19.72 -4.43
CA LEU A 303 12.50 19.55 -3.86
C LEU A 303 11.43 19.49 -4.96
N ALA A 304 11.48 20.39 -5.95
CA ALA A 304 10.53 20.39 -7.07
C ALA A 304 10.56 19.04 -7.85
N PHE A 305 11.76 18.48 -8.06
CA PHE A 305 11.92 17.16 -8.67
C PHE A 305 11.32 16.06 -7.78
N SER A 306 11.58 16.10 -6.47
CA SER A 306 10.98 15.14 -5.51
C SER A 306 9.45 15.20 -5.53
N GLU A 307 8.86 16.39 -5.48
CA GLU A 307 7.41 16.58 -5.56
C GLU A 307 6.81 16.10 -6.90
N ALA A 308 7.52 16.34 -8.02
CA ALA A 308 7.12 15.87 -9.34
C ALA A 308 7.25 14.35 -9.48
N LEU A 309 8.31 13.75 -8.93
CA LEU A 309 8.50 12.30 -8.91
C LEU A 309 7.49 11.62 -7.97
N ALA A 310 7.12 12.25 -6.87
CA ALA A 310 6.24 11.71 -5.83
C ALA A 310 6.62 10.25 -5.47
N PRO A 311 7.81 10.04 -4.90
CA PRO A 311 8.38 8.71 -4.70
C PRO A 311 7.61 7.91 -3.65
N GLU A 312 7.71 6.59 -3.72
CA GLU A 312 7.27 5.68 -2.67
C GLU A 312 8.02 5.97 -1.37
N HIS A 313 9.35 5.96 -1.42
CA HIS A 313 10.22 6.29 -0.32
C HIS A 313 11.01 7.56 -0.65
N LEU A 314 10.93 8.56 0.22
CA LEU A 314 11.78 9.74 0.17
C LEU A 314 12.69 9.75 1.39
N GLN A 315 13.99 9.82 1.19
CA GLN A 315 14.95 10.02 2.27
C GLN A 315 15.58 11.40 2.15
N LEU A 316 15.65 12.12 3.26
CA LEU A 316 16.28 13.44 3.37
C LEU A 316 17.53 13.31 4.24
N ILE A 317 18.71 13.56 3.69
CA ILE A 317 20.00 13.42 4.39
C ILE A 317 20.83 14.68 4.24
N GLY A 318 21.33 15.18 5.36
CA GLY A 318 22.09 16.43 5.49
C GLY A 318 21.19 17.57 5.96
N ASP A 319 21.74 18.47 6.78
CA ASP A 319 20.99 19.48 7.52
C ASP A 319 20.03 20.30 6.63
N ALA A 320 20.52 20.71 5.45
CA ALA A 320 19.72 21.52 4.55
C ALA A 320 18.60 20.72 3.85
N ALA A 321 18.84 19.45 3.53
CA ALA A 321 17.82 18.55 3.01
C ALA A 321 16.78 18.18 4.08
N GLU A 322 17.24 17.88 5.30
CA GLU A 322 16.36 17.53 6.43
C GLU A 322 15.41 18.68 6.79
N ALA A 323 15.87 19.93 6.68
CA ALA A 323 15.04 21.12 6.89
C ALA A 323 13.88 21.26 5.89
N LEU A 324 13.91 20.53 4.76
CA LEU A 324 12.83 20.51 3.79
C LEU A 324 11.65 19.60 4.20
N ALA A 325 11.80 18.74 5.21
CA ALA A 325 10.76 17.77 5.59
C ALA A 325 9.34 18.36 5.75
N PRO A 326 9.14 19.54 6.38
CA PRO A 326 7.81 20.15 6.49
C PRO A 326 7.22 20.64 5.16
N ARG A 327 8.02 20.68 4.10
CA ARG A 327 7.63 21.16 2.76
C ARG A 327 7.38 20.02 1.77
N VAL A 328 7.63 18.78 2.18
CA VAL A 328 7.32 17.60 1.38
C VAL A 328 5.83 17.30 1.48
N HIS A 329 5.17 17.19 0.34
CA HIS A 329 3.73 16.91 0.25
C HIS A 329 3.42 15.64 -0.56
N ARG A 330 4.38 15.11 -1.32
CA ARG A 330 4.17 14.03 -2.27
C ARG A 330 5.23 12.93 -2.13
N ALA A 331 5.11 12.16 -1.06
CA ALA A 331 5.89 10.93 -0.85
C ALA A 331 5.03 9.90 -0.13
N GLY A 332 5.26 8.62 -0.39
CA GLY A 332 4.56 7.55 0.34
C GLY A 332 5.01 7.49 1.80
N CYS A 333 6.32 7.59 2.04
CA CYS A 333 6.93 7.72 3.36
C CYS A 333 8.18 8.61 3.28
N VAL A 334 8.41 9.44 4.31
CA VAL A 334 9.59 10.32 4.41
C VAL A 334 10.48 9.88 5.56
N PHE A 335 11.75 9.61 5.25
CA PHE A 335 12.80 9.25 6.20
C PHE A 335 13.74 10.43 6.39
N VAL A 336 13.88 10.92 7.62
CA VAL A 336 14.61 12.16 7.89
C VAL A 336 15.85 11.88 8.70
N GLY A 337 16.99 12.28 8.17
CA GLY A 337 18.30 12.17 8.81
C GLY A 337 19.06 10.88 8.50
N ALA A 338 20.36 10.94 8.68
CA ALA A 338 21.30 9.86 8.39
C ALA A 338 21.03 8.55 9.19
N ALA A 339 20.38 8.64 10.35
CA ALA A 339 19.99 7.48 11.16
C ALA A 339 18.72 6.80 10.66
N SER A 340 18.00 7.41 9.73
CA SER A 340 16.70 6.93 9.25
C SER A 340 16.85 6.18 7.93
N ALA A 341 17.57 5.06 7.95
CA ALA A 341 17.63 4.16 6.80
C ALA A 341 16.23 3.69 6.40
N THR A 342 15.93 3.68 5.09
CA THR A 342 14.62 3.27 4.57
C THR A 342 14.26 1.84 4.95
N ALA A 343 15.25 0.95 5.04
CA ALA A 343 15.09 -0.42 5.50
C ALA A 343 14.44 -0.54 6.89
N PHE A 344 14.59 0.44 7.79
CA PHE A 344 13.86 0.41 9.06
C PHE A 344 12.35 0.48 8.86
N GLY A 345 11.89 1.22 7.85
CA GLY A 345 10.47 1.28 7.47
C GLY A 345 9.93 -0.05 6.99
N ASP A 346 10.75 -0.83 6.30
CA ASP A 346 10.39 -2.16 5.79
C ASP A 346 10.20 -3.19 6.90
N TYR A 347 10.82 -2.99 8.08
CA TYR A 347 10.84 -4.00 9.13
C TYR A 347 10.27 -3.51 10.46
N VAL A 348 10.93 -2.56 11.13
CA VAL A 348 10.71 -2.36 12.57
C VAL A 348 10.40 -0.93 12.99
N ALA A 349 10.48 0.07 12.11
CA ALA A 349 10.21 1.46 12.48
C ALA A 349 8.75 1.69 12.91
N GLY A 350 7.82 0.88 12.40
CA GLY A 350 6.39 0.99 12.71
C GLY A 350 5.58 1.72 11.64
N SER A 351 6.22 2.41 10.69
CA SER A 351 5.57 2.85 9.46
C SER A 351 5.14 1.64 8.64
N ASN A 352 4.03 1.75 7.91
CA ASN A 352 3.64 0.68 7.00
C ASN A 352 4.41 0.79 5.70
N HIS A 353 4.99 -0.33 5.22
CA HIS A 353 5.75 -0.35 3.98
C HIS A 353 4.91 -0.65 2.73
N THR A 354 3.62 -0.91 2.87
CA THR A 354 2.71 -1.01 1.73
C THR A 354 2.35 0.41 1.30
N LEU A 355 3.13 0.95 0.40
CA LEU A 355 3.13 2.36 0.03
C LEU A 355 2.65 2.57 -1.41
N PRO A 356 2.16 3.77 -1.76
CA PRO A 356 1.81 4.11 -3.13
C PRO A 356 3.07 4.30 -3.97
N THR A 357 3.16 3.60 -5.10
CA THR A 357 4.26 3.67 -6.06
C THR A 357 3.84 4.37 -7.35
N ASP A 358 4.75 4.48 -8.33
CA ASP A 358 4.48 5.07 -9.65
C ASP A 358 3.87 6.48 -9.58
N GLY A 359 4.35 7.28 -8.62
CA GLY A 359 3.87 8.63 -8.40
C GLY A 359 2.47 8.74 -7.82
N ALA A 360 1.86 7.65 -7.35
CA ALA A 360 0.55 7.66 -6.73
C ALA A 360 0.54 8.37 -5.36
N ALA A 361 1.70 8.62 -4.75
CA ALA A 361 1.83 9.41 -3.53
C ALA A 361 1.27 10.86 -3.64
N ARG A 362 0.93 11.31 -4.86
CA ARG A 362 0.21 12.57 -5.10
C ARG A 362 -1.24 12.56 -4.61
N PHE A 363 -1.87 11.39 -4.48
CA PHE A 363 -3.29 11.24 -4.14
C PHE A 363 -3.59 10.02 -3.25
N ALA A 364 -2.64 9.13 -3.04
CA ALA A 364 -2.79 7.94 -2.21
C ALA A 364 -1.80 7.96 -1.05
N SER A 365 -2.16 7.29 0.03
CA SER A 365 -1.30 7.08 1.20
C SER A 365 -0.92 5.62 1.36
N GLY A 366 0.09 5.36 2.18
CA GLY A 366 0.43 4.01 2.61
C GLY A 366 -0.73 3.31 3.31
N LEU A 367 -0.64 2.00 3.48
CA LEU A 367 -1.67 1.19 4.11
C LEU A 367 -1.94 1.65 5.54
N THR A 368 -3.20 1.97 5.82
CA THR A 368 -3.70 2.40 7.12
C THR A 368 -4.96 1.66 7.49
N VAL A 369 -5.45 1.83 8.71
CA VAL A 369 -6.73 1.29 9.15
C VAL A 369 -7.91 1.72 8.28
N ALA A 370 -7.81 2.86 7.60
CA ALA A 370 -8.87 3.36 6.71
C ALA A 370 -9.13 2.46 5.50
N HIS A 371 -8.13 1.70 5.03
CA HIS A 371 -8.31 0.75 3.92
C HIS A 371 -9.20 -0.45 4.31
N PHE A 372 -9.33 -0.72 5.60
CA PHE A 372 -10.13 -1.80 6.17
C PHE A 372 -11.45 -1.31 6.78
N ARG A 373 -11.74 -0.02 6.67
CA ARG A 373 -12.93 0.59 7.27
C ARG A 373 -13.71 1.38 6.23
N ARG A 374 -15.00 1.49 6.43
CA ARG A 374 -15.89 2.31 5.62
C ARG A 374 -16.71 3.22 6.52
N ARG A 375 -16.96 4.42 6.07
CA ARG A 375 -17.85 5.34 6.76
C ARG A 375 -19.27 5.17 6.26
N MET A 376 -20.23 5.02 7.19
CA MET A 376 -21.65 4.95 6.91
C MET A 376 -22.36 6.12 7.61
N ALA A 377 -23.17 6.86 6.86
CA ALA A 377 -24.03 7.88 7.42
C ALA A 377 -25.37 7.26 7.87
N GLU A 378 -25.75 7.58 9.09
CA GLU A 378 -27.04 7.24 9.69
C GLU A 378 -27.82 8.54 9.90
N VAL A 379 -28.94 8.70 9.17
CA VAL A 379 -29.66 9.98 9.10
C VAL A 379 -30.92 9.94 9.98
N HIS A 380 -31.00 10.85 10.94
CA HIS A 380 -32.16 11.02 11.81
C HIS A 380 -32.79 12.39 11.56
N VAL A 381 -33.85 12.43 10.77
CA VAL A 381 -34.52 13.69 10.41
C VAL A 381 -35.40 14.20 11.54
N GLY A 382 -36.20 13.32 12.15
CA GLY A 382 -37.06 13.68 13.30
C GLY A 382 -37.94 14.91 13.06
N GLY A 383 -37.94 15.82 14.02
CA GLY A 383 -38.73 17.06 13.96
C GLY A 383 -38.32 18.06 12.87
N ALA A 384 -37.16 17.85 12.23
CA ALA A 384 -36.70 18.69 11.12
C ALA A 384 -37.44 18.43 9.79
N ALA A 385 -38.25 17.37 9.70
CA ALA A 385 -38.87 16.94 8.45
C ALA A 385 -39.63 18.04 7.71
N ALA A 386 -40.41 18.82 8.40
CA ALA A 386 -41.16 19.92 7.79
C ALA A 386 -40.28 21.07 7.24
N ALA A 387 -39.19 21.39 7.95
CA ALA A 387 -38.26 22.43 7.47
C ALA A 387 -37.46 21.95 6.26
N LEU A 388 -37.02 20.69 6.29
CA LEU A 388 -36.25 20.06 5.20
C LEU A 388 -37.15 19.86 3.96
N ALA A 389 -38.39 19.43 4.14
CA ALA A 389 -39.32 19.24 3.02
C ALA A 389 -39.63 20.57 2.32
N ARG A 390 -39.84 21.67 3.06
CA ARG A 390 -40.02 22.99 2.46
C ARG A 390 -38.86 23.42 1.58
N ALA A 391 -37.66 23.03 1.92
CA ALA A 391 -36.46 23.32 1.13
C ALA A 391 -36.21 22.31 0.00
N GLY A 392 -36.46 21.01 0.26
CA GLY A 392 -36.13 19.92 -0.66
C GLY A 392 -37.16 19.71 -1.77
N VAL A 393 -38.46 19.96 -1.51
CA VAL A 393 -39.53 19.74 -2.52
C VAL A 393 -39.27 20.58 -3.78
N PRO A 394 -39.02 21.90 -3.72
CA PRO A 394 -38.75 22.67 -4.93
C PRO A 394 -37.51 22.21 -5.70
N ILE A 395 -36.50 21.68 -5.02
CA ILE A 395 -35.31 21.12 -5.67
C ILE A 395 -35.67 19.88 -6.47
N ALA A 396 -36.39 18.94 -5.84
CA ALA A 396 -36.81 17.71 -6.51
C ALA A 396 -37.73 17.98 -7.70
N GLU A 397 -38.64 18.97 -7.60
CA GLU A 397 -39.49 19.42 -8.71
C GLU A 397 -38.65 19.99 -9.85
N ALA A 398 -37.67 20.84 -9.54
CA ALA A 398 -36.76 21.41 -10.55
C ALA A 398 -35.91 20.36 -11.28
N GLU A 399 -35.59 19.26 -10.60
CA GLU A 399 -34.89 18.11 -11.18
C GLU A 399 -35.84 17.15 -11.94
N GLY A 400 -37.17 17.39 -11.88
CA GLY A 400 -38.16 16.51 -12.50
C GLY A 400 -38.49 15.24 -11.71
N PHE A 401 -38.11 15.17 -10.44
CA PHE A 401 -38.35 14.02 -9.57
C PHE A 401 -39.61 14.19 -8.72
N ALA A 402 -40.78 14.11 -9.33
CA ALA A 402 -42.07 14.36 -8.68
C ALA A 402 -42.34 13.45 -7.47
N VAL A 403 -41.95 12.20 -7.55
CA VAL A 403 -42.13 11.22 -6.44
C VAL A 403 -41.21 11.54 -5.26
N HIS A 404 -40.00 12.06 -5.48
CA HIS A 404 -39.12 12.56 -4.40
C HIS A 404 -39.77 13.77 -3.71
N ALA A 405 -40.33 14.71 -4.47
CA ALA A 405 -41.05 15.86 -3.94
C ALA A 405 -42.26 15.41 -3.09
N GLU A 406 -43.08 14.51 -3.62
CA GLU A 406 -44.24 13.95 -2.92
C GLU A 406 -43.83 13.19 -1.64
N SER A 407 -42.75 12.38 -1.69
CA SER A 407 -42.24 11.67 -0.55
C SER A 407 -41.80 12.60 0.60
N MET A 408 -41.18 13.73 0.29
CA MET A 408 -40.82 14.75 1.29
C MET A 408 -42.07 15.51 1.78
N ALA A 409 -42.95 15.90 0.89
CA ALA A 409 -44.17 16.65 1.21
C ALA A 409 -45.10 15.86 2.13
N ALA A 410 -45.24 14.56 1.94
CA ALA A 410 -46.05 13.70 2.77
C ALA A 410 -45.61 13.67 4.27
N ARG A 411 -44.38 14.11 4.57
CA ARG A 411 -43.83 14.16 5.93
C ARG A 411 -44.00 15.53 6.62
N ILE A 412 -44.59 16.51 5.94
CA ILE A 412 -44.83 17.85 6.50
C ILE A 412 -45.91 17.82 7.59
N GLY A 413 -46.84 16.87 7.57
CA GLY A 413 -47.96 16.74 8.50
C GLY A 413 -47.88 15.63 9.53
N GLU A 414 -46.87 14.75 9.47
CA GLU A 414 -46.76 13.63 10.40
C GLU A 414 -45.93 13.99 11.63
N ASN A 415 -46.68 14.27 12.68
CA ASN A 415 -46.43 14.09 14.11
C ASN A 415 -45.02 14.22 14.68
N GLN A 416 -44.90 15.18 15.57
CA GLN A 416 -44.03 15.10 16.73
C GLN A 416 -44.36 13.83 17.55
N PRO A 417 -43.40 13.02 17.97
CA PRO A 417 -43.64 12.04 19.01
C PRO A 417 -44.05 12.78 20.30
N ARG A 418 -45.13 12.26 20.93
CA ARG A 418 -45.61 12.70 22.24
C ARG A 418 -44.55 12.49 23.31
#